data_4b55bdd45c448064462b788156f725a3
#
_entry.id   4b55bdd45c448064462b788156f725a3
#
_cell.length_a   1.000
_cell.length_b   1.000
_cell.length_c   1.000
_cell.angle_alpha   90.00
_cell.angle_beta   90.00
_cell.angle_gamma   90.00
#
_symmetry.space_group_name_H-M   'P 1'
#
loop_
_entity.id
_entity.type
_entity.pdbx_description
1 polymer ?
#
loop_
_entity_poly.entity_id
_entity_poly.type
_entity_poly.pdbx_seq_one_letter_code
_entity_poly.pdbx_strand_id
1 'polypeptide(L)'
;MPDLPVNLVDVAVLVLVGFAIWTGYGAGFIATTYSLATWVLAAAAAIVFTGPATAVIAAIAGVPKPLASSIAFVLVVLVVEALFSFTGHLAVRPIVALVRRSPLNVVERILGIPPSVVRSLFIAAVAVTALVSLPLSSDLKAAVETSRFGRVVSAQIAALQPQLQALTAQLGGVPLLVTKIGEDETEKLDLPDGLQLAPDPVAERQLFDLVNDERAQRGLAALAWDTRLVPIARAHSEEMFRL
;
A
#
# COMPACT_ATOMS: atom_id res chain seq x y z
N MET A 1 -17.71 8.83 22.14
CA MET A 1 -18.13 7.42 21.98
C MET A 1 -17.24 6.61 22.90
N PRO A 2 -17.78 5.67 23.69
CA PRO A 2 -16.92 4.86 24.56
C PRO A 2 -15.93 4.11 23.67
N ASP A 3 -14.66 4.21 24.03
CA ASP A 3 -13.55 3.50 23.37
C ASP A 3 -13.81 2.01 23.42
N LEU A 4 -14.32 1.44 22.35
CA LEU A 4 -14.37 -0.01 22.22
C LEU A 4 -12.90 -0.48 22.19
N PRO A 5 -12.51 -1.39 23.11
CA PRO A 5 -11.13 -1.87 23.22
C PRO A 5 -10.70 -2.70 22.00
N VAL A 6 -11.52 -2.76 20.97
CA VAL A 6 -11.33 -3.59 19.78
C VAL A 6 -11.37 -2.70 18.54
N ASN A 7 -10.25 -2.61 17.84
CA ASN A 7 -10.15 -1.89 16.58
C ASN A 7 -10.95 -2.62 15.48
N LEU A 8 -11.73 -1.85 14.70
CA LEU A 8 -12.56 -2.39 13.62
C LEU A 8 -11.75 -3.17 12.57
N VAL A 9 -10.52 -2.74 12.30
CA VAL A 9 -9.60 -3.42 11.38
C VAL A 9 -9.22 -4.80 11.92
N ASP A 10 -8.90 -4.90 13.22
CA ASP A 10 -8.57 -6.18 13.85
C ASP A 10 -9.76 -7.15 13.83
N VAL A 11 -10.99 -6.63 14.05
CA VAL A 11 -12.22 -7.43 13.91
C VAL A 11 -12.40 -7.93 12.47
N ALA A 12 -12.23 -7.05 11.49
CA ALA A 12 -12.36 -7.43 10.08
C ALA A 12 -11.35 -8.53 9.70
N VAL A 13 -10.12 -8.43 10.19
CA VAL A 13 -9.09 -9.46 9.97
C VAL A 13 -9.48 -10.77 10.65
N LEU A 14 -9.99 -10.75 11.88
CA LEU A 14 -10.46 -11.96 12.56
C LEU A 14 -11.61 -12.63 11.82
N VAL A 15 -12.58 -11.87 11.33
CA VAL A 15 -13.69 -12.38 10.51
C VAL A 15 -13.15 -13.00 9.22
N LEU A 16 -12.19 -12.34 8.56
CA LEU A 16 -11.54 -12.84 7.36
C LEU A 16 -10.80 -14.15 7.62
N VAL A 17 -10.09 -14.27 8.74
CA VAL A 17 -9.41 -15.50 9.14
C VAL A 17 -10.43 -16.61 9.46
N GLY A 18 -11.51 -16.32 10.15
CA GLY A 18 -12.58 -17.29 10.40
C GLY A 18 -13.21 -17.81 9.09
N PHE A 19 -13.47 -16.91 8.16
CA PHE A 19 -13.93 -17.27 6.81
C PHE A 19 -12.89 -18.10 6.05
N ALA A 20 -11.60 -17.78 6.18
CA ALA A 20 -10.50 -18.56 5.56
C ALA A 20 -10.40 -19.97 6.12
N ILE A 21 -10.59 -20.16 7.42
CA ILE A 21 -10.65 -21.50 8.05
C ILE A 21 -11.79 -22.31 7.44
N TRP A 22 -12.98 -21.72 7.38
CA TRP A 22 -14.15 -22.40 6.81
C TRP A 22 -13.97 -22.75 5.33
N THR A 23 -13.53 -21.81 4.51
CA THR A 23 -13.31 -22.03 3.08
C THR A 23 -12.13 -22.96 2.82
N GLY A 24 -11.06 -22.87 3.62
CA GLY A 24 -9.87 -23.72 3.54
C GLY A 24 -10.20 -25.19 3.81
N TYR A 25 -11.00 -25.45 4.85
CA TYR A 25 -11.51 -26.79 5.12
C TYR A 25 -12.40 -27.32 3.97
N GLY A 26 -13.21 -26.45 3.37
CA GLY A 26 -14.06 -26.81 2.22
C GLY A 26 -13.29 -27.08 0.93
N ALA A 27 -12.25 -26.29 0.63
CA ALA A 27 -11.46 -26.37 -0.58
C ALA A 27 -10.40 -27.48 -0.54
N GLY A 28 -9.76 -27.69 0.63
CA GLY A 28 -8.69 -28.65 0.85
C GLY A 28 -7.29 -28.12 0.52
N PHE A 29 -6.28 -28.90 0.86
CA PHE A 29 -4.87 -28.52 0.81
C PHE A 29 -4.38 -28.17 -0.61
N ILE A 30 -4.67 -29.03 -1.57
CA ILE A 30 -4.19 -28.83 -2.96
C ILE A 30 -4.73 -27.53 -3.55
N ALA A 31 -6.04 -27.29 -3.38
CA ALA A 31 -6.66 -26.08 -3.93
C ALA A 31 -6.20 -24.81 -3.21
N THR A 32 -6.07 -24.85 -1.89
CA THR A 32 -5.65 -23.67 -1.10
C THR A 32 -4.18 -23.36 -1.27
N THR A 33 -3.31 -24.38 -1.38
CA THR A 33 -1.88 -24.19 -1.68
C THR A 33 -1.68 -23.61 -3.07
N TYR A 34 -2.40 -24.12 -4.07
CA TYR A 34 -2.39 -23.52 -5.41
C TYR A 34 -2.81 -22.06 -5.35
N SER A 35 -3.93 -21.75 -4.71
CA SER A 35 -4.42 -20.38 -4.61
C SER A 35 -3.46 -19.46 -3.82
N LEU A 36 -2.79 -19.94 -2.78
CA LEU A 36 -1.75 -19.17 -2.10
C LEU A 36 -0.58 -18.89 -3.06
N ALA A 37 -0.11 -19.90 -3.81
CA ALA A 37 0.97 -19.73 -4.77
C ALA A 37 0.61 -18.69 -5.86
N THR A 38 -0.63 -18.70 -6.37
CA THR A 38 -1.08 -17.71 -7.37
C THR A 38 -1.08 -16.30 -6.83
N TRP A 39 -1.47 -16.09 -5.57
CA TRP A 39 -1.41 -14.78 -4.93
C TRP A 39 0.03 -14.28 -4.75
N VAL A 40 0.95 -15.16 -4.36
CA VAL A 40 2.38 -14.80 -4.27
C VAL A 40 2.94 -14.44 -5.64
N LEU A 41 2.61 -15.22 -6.68
CA LEU A 41 3.02 -14.92 -8.05
C LEU A 41 2.39 -13.63 -8.58
N ALA A 42 1.13 -13.34 -8.24
CA ALA A 42 0.46 -12.10 -8.61
C ALA A 42 1.14 -10.88 -7.97
N ALA A 43 1.53 -10.98 -6.70
CA ALA A 43 2.30 -9.93 -6.04
C ALA A 43 3.69 -9.74 -6.68
N ALA A 44 4.39 -10.82 -6.98
CA ALA A 44 5.67 -10.75 -7.70
C ALA A 44 5.52 -10.11 -9.09
N ALA A 45 4.48 -10.47 -9.83
CA ALA A 45 4.16 -9.85 -11.11
C ALA A 45 3.83 -8.35 -10.95
N ALA A 46 3.14 -7.96 -9.89
CA ALA A 46 2.86 -6.56 -9.61
C ALA A 46 4.15 -5.73 -9.46
N ILE A 47 5.21 -6.28 -8.86
CA ILE A 47 6.51 -5.62 -8.75
C ILE A 47 7.05 -5.23 -10.14
N VAL A 48 6.91 -6.12 -11.11
CA VAL A 48 7.44 -5.92 -12.46
C VAL A 48 6.53 -5.02 -13.31
N PHE A 49 5.21 -5.23 -13.24
CA PHE A 49 4.25 -4.65 -14.17
C PHE A 49 3.56 -3.38 -13.68
N THR A 50 3.67 -3.02 -12.41
CA THR A 50 3.04 -1.79 -11.89
C THR A 50 3.58 -0.53 -12.58
N GLY A 51 4.89 -0.44 -12.83
CA GLY A 51 5.50 0.71 -13.51
C GLY A 51 4.89 0.99 -14.89
N PRO A 52 4.96 0.05 -15.84
CA PRO A 52 4.32 0.20 -17.15
C PRO A 52 2.81 0.47 -17.06
N ALA A 53 2.09 -0.22 -16.18
CA ALA A 53 0.66 -0.02 -15.98
C ALA A 53 0.33 1.37 -15.45
N THR A 54 1.15 1.91 -14.53
CA THR A 54 1.02 3.29 -14.03
C THR A 54 1.11 4.31 -15.16
N ALA A 55 2.08 4.15 -16.07
CA ALA A 55 2.24 5.06 -17.20
C ALA A 55 0.99 5.08 -18.10
N VAL A 56 0.41 3.91 -18.36
CA VAL A 56 -0.81 3.77 -19.17
C VAL A 56 -2.01 4.38 -18.45
N ILE A 57 -2.21 4.09 -17.16
CA ILE A 57 -3.35 4.61 -16.40
C ILE A 57 -3.27 6.13 -16.24
N ALA A 58 -2.09 6.67 -15.94
CA ALA A 58 -1.91 8.11 -15.83
C ALA A 58 -2.20 8.83 -17.14
N ALA A 59 -1.78 8.25 -18.27
CA ALA A 59 -2.03 8.81 -19.60
C ALA A 59 -3.51 8.77 -20.01
N ILE A 60 -4.23 7.69 -19.68
CA ILE A 60 -5.63 7.52 -20.08
C ILE A 60 -6.58 8.25 -19.13
N ALA A 61 -6.37 8.14 -17.82
CA ALA A 61 -7.29 8.68 -16.81
C ALA A 61 -6.95 10.11 -16.37
N GLY A 62 -5.77 10.64 -16.75
CA GLY A 62 -5.35 11.99 -16.35
C GLY A 62 -5.16 12.17 -14.84
N VAL A 63 -4.97 11.08 -14.10
CA VAL A 63 -4.82 11.12 -12.63
C VAL A 63 -3.35 11.29 -12.22
N PRO A 64 -3.08 11.87 -11.03
CA PRO A 64 -1.72 12.00 -10.50
C PRO A 64 -1.02 10.64 -10.41
N LYS A 65 0.29 10.61 -10.71
CA LYS A 65 1.11 9.39 -10.71
C LYS A 65 0.98 8.53 -9.45
N PRO A 66 0.95 9.08 -8.20
CA PRO A 66 0.79 8.26 -7.00
C PRO A 66 -0.52 7.49 -6.97
N LEU A 67 -1.63 8.13 -7.38
CA LEU A 67 -2.93 7.48 -7.47
C LEU A 67 -2.96 6.43 -8.59
N ALA A 68 -2.40 6.76 -9.76
CA ALA A 68 -2.27 5.84 -10.88
C ALA A 68 -1.45 4.59 -10.49
N SER A 69 -0.38 4.75 -9.69
CA SER A 69 0.46 3.64 -9.22
C SER A 69 -0.31 2.70 -8.27
N SER A 70 -1.07 3.25 -7.33
CA SER A 70 -1.89 2.43 -6.42
C SER A 70 -2.96 1.64 -7.18
N ILE A 71 -3.63 2.28 -8.15
CA ILE A 71 -4.62 1.62 -9.00
C ILE A 71 -3.94 0.54 -9.87
N ALA A 72 -2.80 0.86 -10.48
CA ALA A 72 -2.03 -0.08 -11.31
C ALA A 72 -1.65 -1.34 -10.54
N PHE A 73 -1.11 -1.17 -9.32
CA PHE A 73 -0.74 -2.28 -8.45
C PHE A 73 -1.92 -3.22 -8.21
N VAL A 74 -3.05 -2.67 -7.77
CA VAL A 74 -4.26 -3.48 -7.50
C VAL A 74 -4.76 -4.17 -8.76
N LEU A 75 -4.81 -3.46 -9.89
CA LEU A 75 -5.26 -4.03 -11.16
C LEU A 75 -4.34 -5.16 -11.64
N VAL A 76 -3.03 -5.00 -11.57
CA VAL A 76 -2.07 -6.05 -11.97
C VAL A 76 -2.27 -7.28 -11.11
N VAL A 77 -2.36 -7.13 -9.77
CA VAL A 77 -2.62 -8.26 -8.87
C VAL A 77 -3.92 -8.99 -9.24
N LEU A 78 -5.01 -8.24 -9.44
CA LEU A 78 -6.30 -8.84 -9.77
C LEU A 78 -6.31 -9.54 -11.13
N VAL A 79 -5.70 -8.96 -12.16
CA VAL A 79 -5.63 -9.55 -13.50
C VAL A 79 -4.80 -10.83 -13.49
N VAL A 80 -3.64 -10.79 -12.86
CA VAL A 80 -2.75 -11.98 -12.77
C VAL A 80 -3.41 -13.07 -11.95
N GLU A 81 -4.04 -12.73 -10.82
CA GLU A 81 -4.77 -13.69 -10.00
C GLU A 81 -5.95 -14.31 -10.76
N ALA A 82 -6.71 -13.51 -11.51
CA ALA A 82 -7.81 -14.03 -12.32
C ALA A 82 -7.33 -15.01 -13.41
N LEU A 83 -6.20 -14.73 -14.08
CA LEU A 83 -5.59 -15.63 -15.05
C LEU A 83 -5.19 -16.97 -14.43
N PHE A 84 -4.49 -16.91 -13.28
CA PHE A 84 -4.11 -18.15 -12.57
C PHE A 84 -5.31 -18.88 -11.97
N SER A 85 -6.31 -18.17 -11.46
CA SER A 85 -7.54 -18.78 -10.98
C SER A 85 -8.28 -19.54 -12.09
N PHE A 86 -8.33 -18.98 -13.30
CA PHE A 86 -8.89 -19.64 -14.46
C PHE A 86 -8.13 -20.91 -14.84
N THR A 87 -6.80 -20.84 -14.93
CA THR A 87 -5.95 -22.03 -15.22
C THR A 87 -6.04 -23.08 -14.13
N GLY A 88 -6.11 -22.66 -12.85
CA GLY A 88 -6.28 -23.55 -11.71
C GLY A 88 -7.61 -24.33 -11.75
N HIS A 89 -8.64 -23.71 -12.25
CA HIS A 89 -9.92 -24.38 -12.45
C HIS A 89 -9.82 -25.61 -13.37
N LEU A 90 -9.01 -25.48 -14.41
CA LEU A 90 -8.78 -26.55 -15.39
C LEU A 90 -7.84 -27.65 -14.87
N ALA A 91 -6.74 -27.25 -14.21
CA ALA A 91 -5.68 -28.18 -13.81
C ALA A 91 -5.90 -28.79 -12.41
N VAL A 92 -6.35 -27.98 -11.44
CA VAL A 92 -6.40 -28.40 -10.03
C VAL A 92 -7.70 -29.13 -9.67
N ARG A 93 -8.83 -28.72 -10.25
CA ARG A 93 -10.13 -29.36 -9.98
C ARG A 93 -10.17 -30.88 -10.16
N PRO A 94 -9.69 -31.46 -11.30
CA PRO A 94 -9.72 -32.90 -11.46
C PRO A 94 -8.89 -33.66 -10.41
N ILE A 95 -7.73 -33.09 -10.01
CA ILE A 95 -6.88 -33.65 -8.97
C ILE A 95 -7.60 -33.63 -7.62
N VAL A 96 -8.19 -32.51 -7.24
CA VAL A 96 -8.98 -32.39 -6.01
C VAL A 96 -10.16 -33.37 -6.02
N ALA A 97 -10.85 -33.54 -7.15
CA ALA A 97 -11.96 -34.46 -7.28
C ALA A 97 -11.52 -35.95 -7.04
N LEU A 98 -10.33 -36.28 -7.49
CA LEU A 98 -9.75 -37.62 -7.27
C LEU A 98 -9.41 -37.84 -5.78
N VAL A 99 -8.75 -36.87 -5.14
CA VAL A 99 -8.37 -36.96 -3.71
C VAL A 99 -9.59 -37.01 -2.81
N ARG A 100 -10.64 -36.26 -3.14
CA ARG A 100 -11.91 -36.23 -2.37
C ARG A 100 -12.61 -37.61 -2.33
N ARG A 101 -12.35 -38.50 -3.29
CA ARG A 101 -12.89 -39.87 -3.32
C ARG A 101 -12.02 -40.83 -2.57
N SER A 102 -10.85 -40.43 -2.09
CA SER A 102 -9.90 -41.29 -1.35
C SER A 102 -10.12 -41.16 0.17
N PRO A 103 -9.60 -42.14 0.97
CA PRO A 103 -9.63 -42.05 2.42
C PRO A 103 -8.84 -40.86 2.98
N LEU A 104 -7.98 -40.21 2.17
CA LEU A 104 -7.19 -39.03 2.54
C LEU A 104 -8.00 -37.74 2.58
N ASN A 105 -9.27 -37.76 2.20
CA ASN A 105 -10.12 -36.55 2.12
C ASN A 105 -10.17 -35.74 3.42
N VAL A 106 -10.22 -36.41 4.59
CA VAL A 106 -10.27 -35.66 5.87
C VAL A 106 -8.96 -34.95 6.16
N VAL A 107 -7.84 -35.61 5.92
CA VAL A 107 -6.49 -35.05 6.10
C VAL A 107 -6.28 -33.88 5.14
N GLU A 108 -6.66 -34.05 3.89
CA GLU A 108 -6.56 -33.05 2.84
C GLU A 108 -7.37 -31.79 3.20
N ARG A 109 -8.55 -31.95 3.76
CA ARG A 109 -9.39 -30.83 4.24
C ARG A 109 -8.77 -30.08 5.41
N ILE A 110 -8.27 -30.80 6.42
CA ILE A 110 -7.65 -30.18 7.60
C ILE A 110 -6.38 -29.42 7.18
N LEU A 111 -5.54 -30.02 6.34
CA LEU A 111 -4.33 -29.39 5.83
C LEU A 111 -4.62 -28.21 4.90
N GLY A 112 -5.84 -28.07 4.37
CA GLY A 112 -6.25 -26.91 3.59
C GLY A 112 -6.41 -25.62 4.41
N ILE A 113 -6.54 -25.71 5.74
CA ILE A 113 -6.72 -24.55 6.63
C ILE A 113 -5.46 -23.65 6.64
N PRO A 114 -4.22 -24.16 6.91
CA PRO A 114 -3.05 -23.30 7.00
C PRO A 114 -2.80 -22.43 5.75
N PRO A 115 -2.73 -22.99 4.52
CA PRO A 115 -2.50 -22.15 3.34
C PRO A 115 -3.62 -21.15 3.09
N SER A 116 -4.88 -21.48 3.42
CA SER A 116 -6.00 -20.57 3.31
C SER A 116 -5.89 -19.39 4.28
N VAL A 117 -5.47 -19.63 5.52
CA VAL A 117 -5.23 -18.58 6.52
C VAL A 117 -4.06 -17.69 6.09
N VAL A 118 -2.94 -18.28 5.66
CA VAL A 118 -1.78 -17.50 5.16
C VAL A 118 -2.18 -16.61 3.99
N ARG A 119 -2.93 -17.16 3.01
CA ARG A 119 -3.46 -16.38 1.89
C ARG A 119 -4.35 -15.22 2.35
N SER A 120 -5.24 -15.47 3.31
CA SER A 120 -6.16 -14.49 3.86
C SER A 120 -5.41 -13.34 4.56
N LEU A 121 -4.39 -13.65 5.34
CA LEU A 121 -3.52 -12.65 5.98
C LEU A 121 -2.74 -11.85 4.94
N PHE A 122 -2.27 -12.50 3.88
CA PHE A 122 -1.61 -11.83 2.77
C PHE A 122 -2.55 -10.84 2.05
N ILE A 123 -3.79 -11.26 1.75
CA ILE A 123 -4.82 -10.38 1.16
C ILE A 123 -5.12 -9.19 2.09
N ALA A 124 -5.25 -9.44 3.40
CA ALA A 124 -5.46 -8.38 4.39
C ALA A 124 -4.28 -7.41 4.42
N ALA A 125 -3.03 -7.90 4.34
CA ALA A 125 -1.85 -7.05 4.28
C ALA A 125 -1.83 -6.16 3.02
N VAL A 126 -2.14 -6.72 1.85
CA VAL A 126 -2.27 -5.97 0.59
C VAL A 126 -3.37 -4.92 0.69
N ALA A 127 -4.53 -5.27 1.27
CA ALA A 127 -5.64 -4.34 1.46
C ALA A 127 -5.27 -3.19 2.40
N VAL A 128 -4.62 -3.48 3.53
CA VAL A 128 -4.13 -2.47 4.48
C VAL A 128 -3.12 -1.54 3.81
N THR A 129 -2.17 -2.08 3.06
CA THR A 129 -1.18 -1.30 2.32
C THR A 129 -1.85 -0.37 1.29
N ALA A 130 -2.81 -0.90 0.54
CA ALA A 130 -3.58 -0.10 -0.41
C ALA A 130 -4.38 1.00 0.28
N LEU A 131 -5.04 0.71 1.42
CA LEU A 131 -5.79 1.70 2.20
C LEU A 131 -4.90 2.84 2.70
N VAL A 132 -3.69 2.56 3.17
CA VAL A 132 -2.74 3.59 3.64
C VAL A 132 -2.25 4.44 2.47
N SER A 133 -2.04 3.83 1.29
CA SER A 133 -1.51 4.51 0.10
C SER A 133 -2.55 5.37 -0.63
N LEU A 134 -3.84 5.11 -0.46
CA LEU A 134 -4.90 5.88 -1.10
C LEU A 134 -5.20 7.18 -0.33
N PRO A 135 -5.63 8.26 -1.02
CA PRO A 135 -6.06 9.53 -0.39
C PRO A 135 -7.45 9.37 0.26
N LEU A 136 -7.53 8.50 1.27
CA LEU A 136 -8.74 8.24 2.03
C LEU A 136 -8.85 9.16 3.26
N SER A 137 -10.02 9.11 3.93
CA SER A 137 -10.26 9.88 5.14
C SER A 137 -9.23 9.59 6.24
N SER A 138 -8.86 10.62 7.01
CA SER A 138 -7.96 10.52 8.16
C SER A 138 -8.37 9.44 9.17
N ASP A 139 -9.69 9.26 9.35
CA ASP A 139 -10.24 8.31 10.32
C ASP A 139 -9.94 6.86 9.95
N LEU A 140 -10.00 6.51 8.66
CA LEU A 140 -9.65 5.18 8.18
C LEU A 140 -8.15 4.89 8.32
N LYS A 141 -7.30 5.88 8.02
CA LYS A 141 -5.85 5.76 8.22
C LYS A 141 -5.52 5.57 9.70
N ALA A 142 -6.09 6.39 10.58
CA ALA A 142 -5.93 6.26 12.02
C ALA A 142 -6.42 4.90 12.55
N ALA A 143 -7.52 4.36 12.02
CA ALA A 143 -8.01 3.04 12.38
C ALA A 143 -7.01 1.94 12.00
N VAL A 144 -6.35 2.03 10.85
CA VAL A 144 -5.30 1.09 10.42
C VAL A 144 -4.06 1.23 11.30
N GLU A 145 -3.58 2.45 11.53
CA GLU A 145 -2.36 2.73 12.32
C GLU A 145 -2.49 2.29 13.78
N THR A 146 -3.69 2.39 14.34
CA THR A 146 -3.97 1.97 15.73
C THR A 146 -4.27 0.47 15.87
N SER A 147 -4.55 -0.24 14.77
CA SER A 147 -4.81 -1.69 14.79
C SER A 147 -3.54 -2.49 15.09
N ARG A 148 -3.69 -3.64 15.73
CA ARG A 148 -2.57 -4.57 15.97
C ARG A 148 -2.06 -5.15 14.65
N PHE A 149 -2.96 -5.55 13.78
CA PHE A 149 -2.62 -6.09 12.47
C PHE A 149 -1.93 -5.05 11.58
N GLY A 150 -2.47 -3.81 11.52
CA GLY A 150 -1.89 -2.73 10.74
C GLY A 150 -0.46 -2.41 11.18
N ARG A 151 -0.17 -2.34 12.48
CA ARG A 151 1.18 -2.12 13.01
C ARG A 151 2.14 -3.25 12.65
N VAL A 152 1.71 -4.51 12.73
CA VAL A 152 2.56 -5.65 12.33
C VAL A 152 2.86 -5.59 10.84
N VAL A 153 1.86 -5.32 10.00
CA VAL A 153 2.04 -5.20 8.55
C VAL A 153 2.97 -4.05 8.21
N SER A 154 2.76 -2.86 8.79
CA SER A 154 3.61 -1.70 8.55
C SER A 154 5.07 -1.94 8.97
N ALA A 155 5.29 -2.58 10.11
CA ALA A 155 6.63 -2.93 10.58
C ALA A 155 7.33 -3.94 9.64
N GLN A 156 6.60 -4.95 9.12
CA GLN A 156 7.16 -5.92 8.17
C GLN A 156 7.47 -5.27 6.82
N ILE A 157 6.62 -4.38 6.34
CA ILE A 157 6.85 -3.62 5.10
C ILE A 157 8.10 -2.74 5.26
N ALA A 158 8.22 -2.01 6.38
CA ALA A 158 9.40 -1.20 6.66
C ALA A 158 10.70 -2.05 6.70
N ALA A 159 10.66 -3.24 7.29
CA ALA A 159 11.80 -4.16 7.32
C ALA A 159 12.19 -4.71 5.92
N LEU A 160 11.22 -4.86 5.02
CA LEU A 160 11.44 -5.34 3.65
C LEU A 160 11.75 -4.21 2.66
N GLN A 161 11.53 -2.96 3.05
CA GLN A 161 11.68 -1.80 2.18
C GLN A 161 13.06 -1.70 1.50
N PRO A 162 14.21 -1.90 2.17
CA PRO A 162 15.51 -1.84 1.49
C PRO A 162 15.67 -2.91 0.40
N GLN A 163 15.11 -4.10 0.63
CA GLN A 163 15.17 -5.21 -0.33
C GLN A 163 14.26 -4.95 -1.53
N LEU A 164 13.06 -4.40 -1.29
CA LEU A 164 12.11 -4.01 -2.32
C LEU A 164 12.66 -2.85 -3.17
N GLN A 165 13.29 -1.86 -2.56
CA GLN A 165 13.95 -0.77 -3.27
C GLN A 165 15.09 -1.26 -4.15
N ALA A 166 15.95 -2.16 -3.64
CA ALA A 166 17.02 -2.76 -4.44
C ALA A 166 16.49 -3.54 -5.65
N LEU A 167 15.40 -4.29 -5.49
CA LEU A 167 14.73 -4.99 -6.59
C LEU A 167 14.10 -4.03 -7.60
N THR A 168 13.42 -2.99 -7.15
CA THR A 168 12.78 -2.01 -8.04
C THR A 168 13.81 -1.15 -8.78
N ALA A 169 14.92 -0.79 -8.15
CA ALA A 169 16.02 -0.09 -8.80
C ALA A 169 16.62 -0.91 -9.96
N GLN A 170 16.77 -2.24 -9.78
CA GLN A 170 17.24 -3.15 -10.82
C GLN A 170 16.24 -3.33 -11.98
N LEU A 171 14.94 -3.12 -11.72
CA LEU A 171 13.86 -3.32 -12.69
C LEU A 171 13.37 -2.02 -13.36
N GLY A 172 14.10 -0.91 -13.21
CA GLY A 172 13.73 0.38 -13.81
C GLY A 172 12.67 1.19 -13.01
N GLY A 173 12.64 0.98 -11.76
CA GLY A 173 11.97 1.48 -10.61
C GLY A 173 10.91 2.57 -10.67
N VAL A 174 9.66 2.16 -10.46
CA VAL A 174 8.68 3.03 -9.82
C VAL A 174 8.55 2.53 -8.37
N PRO A 175 8.61 3.38 -7.34
CA PRO A 175 8.40 2.94 -5.97
C PRO A 175 7.02 2.30 -5.84
N LEU A 176 7.02 1.01 -5.47
CA LEU A 176 5.81 0.19 -5.35
C LEU A 176 4.88 0.63 -4.22
N LEU A 177 5.43 1.33 -3.25
CA LEU A 177 4.74 1.77 -2.05
C LEU A 177 5.14 3.22 -1.78
N VAL A 178 4.15 4.09 -1.75
CA VAL A 178 4.31 5.40 -1.10
C VAL A 178 4.29 5.10 0.40
N THR A 179 5.45 4.81 0.96
CA THR A 179 5.58 4.72 2.41
C THR A 179 5.35 6.11 2.98
N LYS A 180 4.57 6.17 4.06
CA LYS A 180 4.48 7.38 4.87
C LYS A 180 5.93 7.71 5.28
N ILE A 181 6.42 8.86 4.85
CA ILE A 181 7.69 9.39 5.35
C ILE A 181 7.45 9.62 6.85
N GLY A 182 8.18 8.90 7.70
CA GLY A 182 8.16 9.12 9.14
C GLY A 182 8.60 10.54 9.43
N GLU A 183 8.17 11.11 10.55
CA GLU A 183 8.60 12.46 10.96
C GLU A 183 10.12 12.58 11.10
N ASP A 184 10.83 11.42 11.23
CA ASP A 184 12.28 11.32 11.36
C ASP A 184 13.00 10.92 10.07
N GLU A 185 12.30 10.68 8.95
CA GLU A 185 12.92 10.33 7.68
C GLU A 185 13.16 11.58 6.83
N THR A 186 14.43 11.92 6.64
CA THR A 186 14.88 12.96 5.70
C THR A 186 15.03 12.34 4.32
N GLU A 187 14.18 12.69 3.38
CA GLU A 187 14.36 12.32 1.98
C GLU A 187 15.35 13.29 1.34
N LYS A 188 16.53 12.79 0.96
CA LYS A 188 17.51 13.59 0.22
C LYS A 188 17.01 13.79 -1.20
N LEU A 189 16.82 15.04 -1.57
CA LEU A 189 16.57 15.40 -2.96
C LEU A 189 17.90 15.25 -3.74
N ASP A 190 17.87 14.48 -4.81
CA ASP A 190 19.03 14.35 -5.73
C ASP A 190 19.11 15.62 -6.60
N LEU A 191 19.69 16.66 -6.02
CA LEU A 191 19.84 17.96 -6.66
C LEU A 191 21.21 18.05 -7.34
N PRO A 192 21.31 18.72 -8.51
CA PRO A 192 22.57 18.91 -9.18
C PRO A 192 23.60 19.62 -8.30
N ASP A 193 24.84 19.15 -8.30
CA ASP A 193 25.94 19.80 -7.62
C ASP A 193 26.08 21.25 -8.08
N GLY A 194 26.11 22.19 -7.12
CA GLY A 194 26.29 23.61 -7.44
C GLY A 194 24.99 24.37 -7.75
N LEU A 195 23.82 23.81 -7.44
CA LEU A 195 22.55 24.54 -7.55
C LEU A 195 22.59 25.86 -6.77
N GLN A 196 22.46 26.99 -7.48
CA GLN A 196 22.36 28.29 -6.86
C GLN A 196 20.92 28.55 -6.46
N LEU A 197 20.65 28.55 -5.16
CA LEU A 197 19.35 28.90 -4.61
C LEU A 197 19.21 30.42 -4.56
N ALA A 198 18.14 30.93 -5.13
CA ALA A 198 17.79 32.35 -5.06
C ALA A 198 16.38 32.51 -4.47
N PRO A 199 16.16 33.52 -3.58
CA PRO A 199 14.83 33.82 -3.09
C PRO A 199 13.89 34.22 -4.22
N ASP A 200 12.67 33.70 -4.21
CA ASP A 200 11.60 34.13 -5.10
C ASP A 200 10.49 34.85 -4.28
N PRO A 201 10.56 36.18 -4.16
CA PRO A 201 9.58 36.96 -3.37
C PRO A 201 8.16 36.88 -3.92
N VAL A 202 8.00 36.57 -5.21
CA VAL A 202 6.66 36.44 -5.83
C VAL A 202 6.04 35.08 -5.39
N ALA A 203 6.78 34.00 -5.49
CA ALA A 203 6.32 32.71 -5.03
C ALA A 203 6.08 32.68 -3.51
N GLU A 204 6.94 33.35 -2.72
CA GLU A 204 6.74 33.50 -1.27
C GLU A 204 5.38 34.17 -0.93
N ARG A 205 5.03 35.19 -1.68
CA ARG A 205 3.77 35.90 -1.47
C ARG A 205 2.57 35.07 -1.91
N GLN A 206 2.66 34.43 -3.05
CA GLN A 206 1.62 33.53 -3.53
C GLN A 206 1.36 32.37 -2.54
N LEU A 207 2.42 31.77 -1.99
CA LEU A 207 2.28 30.73 -0.99
C LEU A 207 1.59 31.24 0.28
N PHE A 208 1.95 32.44 0.73
CA PHE A 208 1.32 33.08 1.89
C PHE A 208 -0.18 33.31 1.67
N ASP A 209 -0.56 33.82 0.49
CA ASP A 209 -1.94 34.04 0.12
C ASP A 209 -2.74 32.75 0.06
N LEU A 210 -2.17 31.68 -0.56
CA LEU A 210 -2.78 30.33 -0.61
C LEU A 210 -2.99 29.74 0.80
N VAL A 211 -2.03 29.93 1.70
CA VAL A 211 -2.19 29.47 3.10
C VAL A 211 -3.34 30.22 3.78
N ASN A 212 -3.48 31.53 3.55
CA ASN A 212 -4.58 32.31 4.11
C ASN A 212 -5.94 31.95 3.51
N ASP A 213 -5.99 31.62 2.22
CA ASP A 213 -7.21 31.12 1.56
C ASP A 213 -7.65 29.79 2.17
N GLU A 214 -6.71 28.86 2.38
CA GLU A 214 -6.99 27.59 3.03
C GLU A 214 -7.45 27.75 4.48
N ARG A 215 -6.84 28.69 5.21
CA ARG A 215 -7.27 29.04 6.58
C ARG A 215 -8.68 29.61 6.61
N ALA A 216 -9.01 30.48 5.64
CA ALA A 216 -10.35 31.07 5.52
C ALA A 216 -11.41 30.00 5.24
N GLN A 217 -11.12 29.03 4.36
CA GLN A 217 -12.02 27.92 4.06
C GLN A 217 -12.29 27.03 5.31
N ARG A 218 -11.34 26.99 6.25
CA ARG A 218 -11.47 26.26 7.52
C ARG A 218 -11.97 27.13 8.68
N GLY A 219 -12.38 28.35 8.43
CA GLY A 219 -12.88 29.29 9.46
C GLY A 219 -11.80 29.78 10.43
N LEU A 220 -10.51 29.68 10.06
CA LEU A 220 -9.40 30.16 10.86
C LEU A 220 -9.05 31.61 10.51
N ALA A 221 -8.59 32.40 11.50
CA ALA A 221 -8.15 33.76 11.28
C ALA A 221 -6.93 33.77 10.32
N ALA A 222 -6.90 34.79 9.42
CA ALA A 222 -5.78 34.98 8.51
C ALA A 222 -4.50 35.34 9.27
N LEU A 223 -3.36 34.84 8.75
CA LEU A 223 -2.04 35.21 9.23
C LEU A 223 -1.65 36.60 8.70
N ALA A 224 -0.87 37.34 9.49
CA ALA A 224 -0.25 38.59 9.06
C ALA A 224 1.17 38.34 8.54
N TRP A 225 1.55 38.99 7.45
CA TRP A 225 2.91 38.92 6.95
C TRP A 225 3.87 39.71 7.87
N ASP A 226 4.85 39.01 8.45
CA ASP A 226 5.89 39.60 9.26
C ASP A 226 7.25 39.58 8.52
N THR A 227 7.72 40.75 8.10
CA THR A 227 8.98 40.91 7.37
C THR A 227 10.21 40.42 8.15
N ARG A 228 10.13 40.39 9.49
CA ARG A 228 11.24 39.91 10.35
C ARG A 228 11.43 38.42 10.26
N LEU A 229 10.38 37.66 9.93
CA LEU A 229 10.43 36.21 9.78
C LEU A 229 10.94 35.78 8.40
N VAL A 230 10.87 36.64 7.39
CA VAL A 230 11.28 36.31 6.01
C VAL A 230 12.72 35.81 5.92
N PRO A 231 13.74 36.46 6.50
CA PRO A 231 15.11 35.99 6.42
C PRO A 231 15.30 34.66 7.14
N ILE A 232 14.58 34.42 8.23
CA ILE A 232 14.64 33.16 8.99
C ILE A 232 14.04 32.03 8.18
N ALA A 233 12.86 32.25 7.56
CA ALA A 233 12.20 31.28 6.72
C ALA A 233 13.03 30.91 5.48
N ARG A 234 13.68 31.90 4.85
CA ARG A 234 14.58 31.67 3.71
C ARG A 234 15.81 30.85 4.10
N ALA A 235 16.44 31.18 5.24
CA ALA A 235 17.57 30.41 5.74
C ALA A 235 17.20 28.97 6.03
N HIS A 236 16.03 28.73 6.64
CA HIS A 236 15.53 27.37 6.87
C HIS A 236 15.21 26.62 5.56
N SER A 237 14.60 27.30 4.59
CA SER A 237 14.36 26.69 3.27
C SER A 237 15.66 26.35 2.56
N GLU A 238 16.69 27.22 2.62
CA GLU A 238 18.00 26.97 2.04
C GLU A 238 18.69 25.77 2.71
N GLU A 239 18.59 25.65 4.04
CA GLU A 239 19.13 24.52 4.80
C GLU A 239 18.51 23.19 4.36
N MET A 240 17.17 23.14 4.13
CA MET A 240 16.48 21.95 3.64
C MET A 240 16.97 21.45 2.27
N PHE A 241 17.47 22.35 1.42
CA PHE A 241 18.05 22.00 0.12
C PHE A 241 19.53 21.60 0.19
N ARG A 242 20.21 21.79 1.30
CA ARG A 242 21.63 21.48 1.50
C ARG A 242 21.88 20.19 2.28
N LEU A 243 20.85 19.65 2.95
CA LEU A 243 20.90 18.39 3.71
C LEU A 243 20.61 17.17 2.82
#